data_8076f8558bc48b5d6c11515328f3befe
#
_entry.id   8076f8558bc48b5d6c11515328f3befe
#
_cell.length_a   1.000
_cell.length_b   1.000
_cell.length_c   1.000
_cell.angle_alpha   90.00
_cell.angle_beta   90.00
_cell.angle_gamma   90.00
#
_symmetry.space_group_name_H-M   'P 1'
#
loop_
_entity.id
_entity.type
_entity.pdbx_description
1 polymer ?
#
loop_
_entity_poly.entity_id
_entity_poly.type
_entity_poly.pdbx_seq_one_letter_code
_entity_poly.pdbx_strand_id
1 'polypeptide(L)'
;NYPQAIALVEEMLLHPRWDAQSFEVVKERMLDNIRQNAADPSLIGQQLFRKQVFGSESILSYTPDGTEQTVSGLTLDDAKAFYEANLSPSVAKVSFVGGLSQQEVVSSLGSLEKNWKAKEVETPQIVSADVRPEAKVYFIDYPGARQSYIMIGDKAMPVASPEAYPAVVVNDKLGASSGSLLFDILRLKHGYTYGAYSSFTQGIYNNYFAARSSVQATVTKESLALFRDILSGYGAEFSQEYLDQTRTALLRT
;
A
#
# COMPACT_ATOMS: atom_id res chain seq x y z
N ASN A 1 14.42 29.31 -0.22
CA ASN A 1 13.85 29.07 -1.57
C ASN A 1 12.42 28.54 -1.57
N TYR A 2 11.71 28.60 -0.41
CA TYR A 2 10.33 28.11 -0.32
C TYR A 2 9.34 28.81 -1.29
N PRO A 3 9.35 30.18 -1.43
CA PRO A 3 8.45 30.85 -2.37
C PRO A 3 8.64 30.41 -3.83
N GLN A 4 9.87 30.17 -4.25
CA GLN A 4 10.15 29.69 -5.61
C GLN A 4 9.65 28.26 -5.82
N ALA A 5 9.74 27.40 -4.79
CA ALA A 5 9.18 26.06 -4.85
C ALA A 5 7.65 26.08 -5.00
N ILE A 6 6.95 26.94 -4.25
CA ILE A 6 5.49 27.10 -4.39
C ILE A 6 5.11 27.65 -5.77
N ALA A 7 5.86 28.59 -6.33
CA ALA A 7 5.60 29.09 -7.68
C ALA A 7 5.73 27.99 -8.75
N LEU A 8 6.73 27.11 -8.62
CA LEU A 8 6.86 25.95 -9.49
C LEU A 8 5.71 24.93 -9.31
N VAL A 9 5.26 24.71 -8.08
CA VAL A 9 4.09 23.86 -7.82
C VAL A 9 2.84 24.45 -8.48
N GLU A 10 2.62 25.77 -8.38
CA GLU A 10 1.50 26.45 -9.05
C GLU A 10 1.59 26.31 -10.57
N GLU A 11 2.76 26.51 -11.17
CA GLU A 11 2.98 26.35 -12.60
C GLU A 11 2.68 24.92 -13.04
N MET A 12 3.20 23.90 -12.32
CA MET A 12 2.94 22.49 -12.64
C MET A 12 1.47 22.10 -12.52
N LEU A 13 0.77 22.64 -11.52
CA LEU A 13 -0.64 22.36 -11.28
C LEU A 13 -1.57 23.06 -12.26
N LEU A 14 -1.29 24.31 -12.63
CA LEU A 14 -2.21 25.14 -13.41
C LEU A 14 -1.85 25.20 -14.91
N HIS A 15 -0.59 24.97 -15.26
CA HIS A 15 -0.06 25.14 -16.61
C HIS A 15 0.80 23.94 -17.06
N PRO A 16 0.31 22.67 -16.97
CA PRO A 16 1.05 21.52 -17.44
C PRO A 16 1.33 21.63 -18.94
N ARG A 17 2.53 21.27 -19.36
CA ARG A 17 2.98 21.44 -20.76
C ARG A 17 2.31 20.51 -21.76
N TRP A 18 1.78 19.38 -21.31
CA TRP A 18 1.13 18.38 -22.17
C TRP A 18 2.00 17.92 -23.34
N ASP A 19 3.26 17.70 -23.09
CA ASP A 19 4.23 17.30 -24.11
C ASP A 19 4.00 15.85 -24.54
N ALA A 20 3.69 15.66 -25.83
CA ALA A 20 3.34 14.36 -26.38
C ALA A 20 4.49 13.35 -26.34
N GLN A 21 5.74 13.81 -26.56
CA GLN A 21 6.90 12.92 -26.51
C GLN A 21 7.16 12.44 -25.08
N SER A 22 7.07 13.32 -24.09
CA SER A 22 7.19 12.97 -22.68
C SER A 22 6.09 12.00 -22.24
N PHE A 23 4.85 12.18 -22.73
CA PHE A 23 3.75 11.26 -22.46
C PHE A 23 4.06 9.85 -22.97
N GLU A 24 4.51 9.69 -24.22
CA GLU A 24 4.86 8.38 -24.77
C GLU A 24 6.01 7.72 -24.00
N VAL A 25 7.04 8.47 -23.62
CA VAL A 25 8.15 7.93 -22.79
C VAL A 25 7.65 7.43 -21.42
N VAL A 26 6.74 8.15 -20.78
CA VAL A 26 6.15 7.72 -19.50
C VAL A 26 5.29 6.49 -19.70
N LYS A 27 4.46 6.45 -20.73
CA LYS A 27 3.59 5.33 -21.07
C LYS A 27 4.40 4.04 -21.34
N GLU A 28 5.45 4.10 -22.15
CA GLU A 28 6.32 2.95 -22.41
C GLU A 28 6.98 2.45 -21.14
N ARG A 29 7.49 3.34 -20.29
CA ARG A 29 8.06 2.95 -18.99
C ARG A 29 7.03 2.27 -18.08
N MET A 30 5.77 2.74 -18.06
CA MET A 30 4.70 2.09 -17.30
C MET A 30 4.41 0.69 -17.85
N LEU A 31 4.33 0.53 -19.17
CA LEU A 31 4.15 -0.78 -19.79
C LEU A 31 5.28 -1.75 -19.47
N ASP A 32 6.53 -1.29 -19.52
CA ASP A 32 7.66 -2.12 -19.14
C ASP A 32 7.63 -2.53 -17.65
N ASN A 33 7.26 -1.63 -16.76
CA ASN A 33 7.07 -1.96 -15.34
C ASN A 33 5.96 -3.00 -15.14
N ILE A 34 4.82 -2.85 -15.85
CA ILE A 34 3.71 -3.80 -15.78
C ILE A 34 4.17 -5.19 -16.25
N ARG A 35 4.93 -5.29 -17.35
CA ARG A 35 5.47 -6.55 -17.87
C ARG A 35 6.46 -7.18 -16.89
N GLN A 36 7.35 -6.39 -16.30
CA GLN A 36 8.28 -6.88 -15.27
C GLN A 36 7.54 -7.38 -14.03
N ASN A 37 6.54 -6.63 -13.56
CA ASN A 37 5.72 -7.01 -12.41
C ASN A 37 4.92 -8.29 -12.65
N ALA A 38 4.47 -8.53 -13.89
CA ALA A 38 3.77 -9.76 -14.27
C ALA A 38 4.67 -11.01 -14.25
N ALA A 39 5.99 -10.85 -14.18
CA ALA A 39 6.96 -11.92 -14.05
C ALA A 39 7.46 -12.13 -12.60
N ASP A 40 6.98 -11.33 -11.64
CA ASP A 40 7.37 -11.43 -10.22
C ASP A 40 6.32 -12.22 -9.42
N PRO A 41 6.64 -13.43 -8.91
CA PRO A 41 5.69 -14.24 -8.14
C PRO A 41 5.14 -13.52 -6.90
N SER A 42 5.92 -12.63 -6.28
CA SER A 42 5.46 -11.90 -5.09
C SER A 42 4.41 -10.84 -5.43
N LEU A 43 4.55 -10.15 -6.55
CA LEU A 43 3.58 -9.17 -7.02
C LEU A 43 2.30 -9.83 -7.53
N ILE A 44 2.42 -10.97 -8.22
CA ILE A 44 1.27 -11.80 -8.62
C ILE A 44 0.48 -12.25 -7.38
N GLY A 45 1.18 -12.77 -6.36
CA GLY A 45 0.58 -13.20 -5.10
C GLY A 45 -0.13 -12.06 -4.37
N GLN A 46 0.48 -10.88 -4.28
CA GLN A 46 -0.11 -9.70 -3.67
C GLN A 46 -1.36 -9.22 -4.42
N GLN A 47 -1.33 -9.21 -5.76
CA GLN A 47 -2.48 -8.82 -6.57
C GLN A 47 -3.66 -9.78 -6.39
N LEU A 48 -3.40 -11.10 -6.41
CA LEU A 48 -4.44 -12.09 -6.12
C LEU A 48 -5.00 -11.91 -4.71
N PHE A 49 -4.14 -11.74 -3.71
CA PHE A 49 -4.56 -11.52 -2.33
C PHE A 49 -5.51 -10.32 -2.20
N ARG A 50 -5.17 -9.17 -2.80
CA ARG A 50 -6.05 -7.99 -2.80
C ARG A 50 -7.40 -8.27 -3.44
N LYS A 51 -7.43 -8.96 -4.58
CA LYS A 51 -8.69 -9.38 -5.23
C LYS A 51 -9.54 -10.28 -4.33
N GLN A 52 -8.87 -11.15 -3.58
CA GLN A 52 -9.56 -12.06 -2.68
C GLN A 52 -10.09 -11.35 -1.42
N VAL A 53 -9.38 -10.37 -0.89
CA VAL A 53 -9.78 -9.62 0.31
C VAL A 53 -10.85 -8.59 0.01
N PHE A 54 -10.71 -7.84 -1.07
CA PHE A 54 -11.60 -6.71 -1.38
C PHE A 54 -12.73 -7.04 -2.36
N GLY A 55 -12.64 -8.18 -3.04
CA GLY A 55 -13.56 -8.56 -4.12
C GLY A 55 -13.14 -7.95 -5.46
N SER A 56 -13.46 -8.65 -6.56
CA SER A 56 -13.09 -8.23 -7.92
C SER A 56 -13.71 -6.90 -8.36
N GLU A 57 -14.86 -6.54 -7.80
CA GLU A 57 -15.58 -5.31 -8.13
C GLU A 57 -15.06 -4.08 -7.38
N SER A 58 -14.22 -4.28 -6.37
CA SER A 58 -13.65 -3.16 -5.61
C SER A 58 -12.48 -2.52 -6.35
N ILE A 59 -12.46 -1.19 -6.41
CA ILE A 59 -11.30 -0.44 -6.93
C ILE A 59 -10.00 -0.78 -6.15
N LEU A 60 -10.12 -1.17 -4.88
CA LEU A 60 -8.99 -1.56 -4.03
C LEU A 60 -8.35 -2.89 -4.45
N SER A 61 -9.03 -3.68 -5.28
CA SER A 61 -8.52 -4.94 -5.81
C SER A 61 -7.55 -4.75 -6.99
N TYR A 62 -7.60 -3.59 -7.64
CA TYR A 62 -6.74 -3.26 -8.77
C TYR A 62 -5.42 -2.63 -8.33
N THR A 63 -4.39 -2.78 -9.15
CA THR A 63 -3.14 -2.04 -8.97
C THR A 63 -3.29 -0.63 -9.52
N PRO A 64 -2.71 0.39 -8.87
CA PRO A 64 -2.73 1.77 -9.40
C PRO A 64 -2.09 1.90 -10.78
N ASP A 65 -1.15 1.00 -11.11
CA ASP A 65 -0.42 1.02 -12.39
C ASP A 65 -1.28 0.59 -13.60
N GLY A 66 -2.47 0.05 -13.35
CA GLY A 66 -3.31 -0.47 -14.42
C GLY A 66 -2.85 -1.83 -14.96
N THR A 67 -3.25 -2.14 -16.19
CA THR A 67 -2.87 -3.35 -16.93
C THR A 67 -2.23 -2.98 -18.26
N GLU A 68 -1.51 -3.91 -18.88
CA GLU A 68 -0.94 -3.68 -20.22
C GLU A 68 -2.03 -3.27 -21.23
N GLN A 69 -3.21 -3.91 -21.15
CA GLN A 69 -4.34 -3.58 -22.01
C GLN A 69 -4.87 -2.17 -21.78
N THR A 70 -5.04 -1.76 -20.51
CA THR A 70 -5.60 -0.43 -20.22
C THR A 70 -4.60 0.68 -20.51
N VAL A 71 -3.33 0.51 -20.13
CA VAL A 71 -2.28 1.53 -20.31
C VAL A 71 -1.92 1.70 -21.80
N SER A 72 -1.86 0.60 -22.58
CA SER A 72 -1.56 0.71 -24.01
C SER A 72 -2.62 1.52 -24.78
N GLY A 73 -3.87 1.49 -24.31
CA GLY A 73 -4.97 2.25 -24.91
C GLY A 73 -5.02 3.73 -24.52
N LEU A 74 -4.29 4.17 -23.48
CA LEU A 74 -4.32 5.56 -23.02
C LEU A 74 -3.69 6.51 -24.04
N THR A 75 -4.34 7.67 -24.19
CA THR A 75 -3.88 8.79 -25.00
C THR A 75 -3.55 10.00 -24.16
N LEU A 76 -2.81 10.96 -24.73
CA LEU A 76 -2.57 12.24 -24.07
C LEU A 76 -3.87 13.01 -23.79
N ASP A 77 -4.87 12.85 -24.66
CA ASP A 77 -6.17 13.51 -24.48
C ASP A 77 -6.97 12.88 -23.32
N ASP A 78 -6.84 11.57 -23.06
CA ASP A 78 -7.40 10.96 -21.87
C ASP A 78 -6.78 11.53 -20.59
N ALA A 79 -5.45 11.74 -20.59
CA ALA A 79 -4.76 12.35 -19.46
C ALA A 79 -5.23 13.80 -19.21
N LYS A 80 -5.41 14.59 -20.29
CA LYS A 80 -5.98 15.94 -20.20
C LYS A 80 -7.41 15.92 -19.68
N ALA A 81 -8.25 15.03 -20.21
CA ALA A 81 -9.64 14.89 -19.77
C ALA A 81 -9.74 14.51 -18.29
N PHE A 82 -8.87 13.59 -17.82
CA PHE A 82 -8.81 13.24 -16.41
C PHE A 82 -8.39 14.43 -15.54
N TYR A 83 -7.36 15.16 -15.93
CA TYR A 83 -6.90 16.37 -15.25
C TYR A 83 -8.03 17.41 -15.17
N GLU A 84 -8.67 17.68 -16.29
CA GLU A 84 -9.79 18.62 -16.39
C GLU A 84 -10.97 18.22 -15.48
N ALA A 85 -11.27 16.93 -15.37
CA ALA A 85 -12.37 16.44 -14.55
C ALA A 85 -12.05 16.42 -13.05
N ASN A 86 -10.84 16.04 -12.66
CA ASN A 86 -10.56 15.61 -11.30
C ASN A 86 -9.63 16.54 -10.51
N LEU A 87 -8.83 17.38 -11.15
CA LEU A 87 -7.91 18.27 -10.43
C LEU A 87 -8.62 19.55 -9.99
N SER A 88 -8.92 19.65 -8.69
CA SER A 88 -9.66 20.77 -8.10
C SER A 88 -9.21 21.04 -6.66
N PRO A 89 -9.16 22.32 -6.24
CA PRO A 89 -8.89 22.65 -4.84
C PRO A 89 -9.99 22.15 -3.90
N SER A 90 -11.21 21.83 -4.39
CA SER A 90 -12.29 21.27 -3.57
C SER A 90 -11.97 19.93 -2.93
N VAL A 91 -11.05 19.15 -3.53
CA VAL A 91 -10.58 17.85 -3.03
C VAL A 91 -9.11 17.87 -2.61
N ALA A 92 -8.45 19.02 -2.70
CA ALA A 92 -7.04 19.16 -2.35
C ALA A 92 -6.85 19.34 -0.84
N LYS A 93 -5.75 18.77 -0.32
CA LYS A 93 -5.29 18.98 1.05
C LYS A 93 -3.83 19.38 1.02
N VAL A 94 -3.48 20.38 1.81
CA VAL A 94 -2.09 20.80 2.00
C VAL A 94 -1.66 20.43 3.41
N SER A 95 -0.56 19.70 3.51
CA SER A 95 0.10 19.41 4.79
C SER A 95 1.49 20.04 4.75
N PHE A 96 1.83 20.82 5.76
CA PHE A 96 3.12 21.46 5.87
C PHE A 96 3.79 21.06 7.19
N VAL A 97 5.06 20.67 7.11
CA VAL A 97 5.92 20.41 8.27
C VAL A 97 7.23 21.17 8.04
N GLY A 98 7.55 22.07 8.94
CA GLY A 98 8.77 22.89 8.81
C GLY A 98 8.81 24.08 9.77
N GLY A 99 9.77 24.96 9.58
CA GLY A 99 10.03 26.11 10.45
C GLY A 99 9.23 27.39 10.14
N LEU A 100 8.29 27.35 9.18
CA LEU A 100 7.44 28.50 8.86
C LEU A 100 6.19 28.50 9.74
N SER A 101 5.69 29.68 10.06
CA SER A 101 4.40 29.86 10.73
C SER A 101 3.23 29.53 9.79
N GLN A 102 2.09 29.17 10.36
CA GLN A 102 0.87 28.94 9.60
C GLN A 102 0.52 30.13 8.69
N GLN A 103 0.69 31.35 9.17
CA GLN A 103 0.39 32.57 8.40
C GLN A 103 1.30 32.72 7.17
N GLU A 104 2.58 32.40 7.29
CA GLU A 104 3.53 32.42 6.17
C GLU A 104 3.17 31.39 5.12
N VAL A 105 2.81 30.16 5.56
CA VAL A 105 2.36 29.09 4.65
C VAL A 105 1.08 29.47 3.92
N VAL A 106 0.06 29.95 4.63
CA VAL A 106 -1.22 30.39 4.01
C VAL A 106 -0.97 31.54 3.03
N SER A 107 -0.17 32.54 3.41
CA SER A 107 0.16 33.67 2.54
C SER A 107 0.88 33.21 1.27
N SER A 108 1.75 32.20 1.35
CA SER A 108 2.47 31.68 0.18
C SER A 108 1.57 30.97 -0.83
N LEU A 109 0.43 30.46 -0.39
CA LEU A 109 -0.57 29.79 -1.23
C LEU A 109 -1.60 30.75 -1.84
N GLY A 110 -1.55 32.03 -1.51
CA GLY A 110 -2.56 33.02 -1.95
C GLY A 110 -2.68 33.19 -3.48
N SER A 111 -1.57 33.04 -4.23
CA SER A 111 -1.61 33.01 -5.70
C SER A 111 -2.34 31.77 -6.21
N LEU A 112 -2.00 30.60 -5.69
CA LEU A 112 -2.64 29.33 -6.04
C LEU A 112 -4.14 29.36 -5.72
N GLU A 113 -4.54 29.83 -4.54
CA GLU A 113 -5.94 29.98 -4.13
C GLU A 113 -6.73 30.87 -5.09
N LYS A 114 -6.13 31.99 -5.51
CA LYS A 114 -6.75 32.94 -6.44
C LYS A 114 -6.93 32.37 -7.84
N ASN A 115 -5.94 31.62 -8.34
CA ASN A 115 -5.85 31.18 -9.72
C ASN A 115 -6.47 29.80 -9.95
N TRP A 116 -6.46 28.92 -8.96
CA TRP A 116 -7.02 27.59 -9.05
C TRP A 116 -8.52 27.59 -8.74
N LYS A 117 -9.34 27.53 -9.76
CA LYS A 117 -10.81 27.60 -9.59
C LYS A 117 -11.35 26.26 -9.11
N ALA A 118 -12.14 26.32 -8.04
CA ALA A 118 -12.82 25.14 -7.52
C ALA A 118 -13.92 24.69 -8.49
N LYS A 119 -14.00 23.37 -8.63
CA LYS A 119 -15.09 22.65 -9.32
C LYS A 119 -15.50 21.45 -8.48
N GLU A 120 -16.70 20.97 -8.69
CA GLU A 120 -17.15 19.71 -8.09
C GLU A 120 -16.38 18.54 -8.72
N VAL A 121 -15.93 17.61 -7.87
CA VAL A 121 -15.25 16.40 -8.28
C VAL A 121 -16.03 15.21 -7.73
N GLU A 122 -16.46 14.35 -8.62
CA GLU A 122 -17.15 13.11 -8.24
C GLU A 122 -16.14 12.13 -7.61
N THR A 123 -16.37 11.81 -6.34
CA THR A 123 -15.51 10.83 -5.65
C THR A 123 -16.19 9.45 -5.74
N PRO A 124 -15.53 8.45 -6.33
CA PRO A 124 -16.11 7.12 -6.46
C PRO A 124 -16.37 6.50 -5.09
N GLN A 125 -17.50 5.82 -4.96
CA GLN A 125 -17.80 5.04 -3.77
C GLN A 125 -16.95 3.77 -3.74
N ILE A 126 -16.33 3.50 -2.60
CA ILE A 126 -15.54 2.29 -2.41
C ILE A 126 -16.43 1.16 -1.93
N VAL A 127 -16.70 0.23 -2.85
CA VAL A 127 -17.39 -1.02 -2.52
C VAL A 127 -16.35 -2.02 -2.01
N SER A 128 -16.69 -2.74 -0.95
CA SER A 128 -15.85 -3.79 -0.37
C SER A 128 -16.69 -5.06 -0.23
N ALA A 129 -16.08 -6.20 -0.55
CA ALA A 129 -16.73 -7.49 -0.35
C ALA A 129 -17.05 -7.73 1.13
N ASP A 130 -18.09 -8.51 1.38
CA ASP A 130 -18.44 -8.98 2.72
C ASP A 130 -17.33 -9.90 3.28
N VAL A 131 -17.32 -10.00 4.61
CA VAL A 131 -16.40 -10.90 5.32
C VAL A 131 -16.64 -12.33 4.86
N ARG A 132 -15.56 -13.06 4.58
CA ARG A 132 -15.66 -14.46 4.16
C ARG A 132 -15.83 -15.36 5.37
N PRO A 133 -16.81 -16.26 5.33
CA PRO A 133 -17.08 -17.16 6.46
C PRO A 133 -16.06 -18.28 6.61
N GLU A 134 -15.23 -18.56 5.57
CA GLU A 134 -14.34 -19.72 5.53
C GLU A 134 -12.93 -19.34 5.10
N ALA A 135 -11.92 -19.94 5.74
CA ALA A 135 -10.53 -19.85 5.30
C ALA A 135 -10.35 -20.58 3.96
N LYS A 136 -9.67 -19.94 3.01
CA LYS A 136 -9.39 -20.50 1.68
C LYS A 136 -7.90 -20.43 1.38
N VAL A 137 -7.41 -21.45 0.68
CA VAL A 137 -6.05 -21.48 0.14
C VAL A 137 -6.12 -21.28 -1.36
N TYR A 138 -5.39 -20.30 -1.85
CA TYR A 138 -5.21 -20.04 -3.28
C TYR A 138 -3.78 -20.38 -3.63
N PHE A 139 -3.63 -21.33 -4.56
CA PHE A 139 -2.32 -21.77 -5.04
C PHE A 139 -2.12 -21.30 -6.48
N ILE A 140 -0.97 -20.66 -6.73
CA ILE A 140 -0.52 -20.27 -8.07
C ILE A 140 0.74 -21.07 -8.36
N ASP A 141 0.68 -21.94 -9.35
CA ASP A 141 1.87 -22.61 -9.84
C ASP A 141 2.71 -21.66 -10.70
N TYR A 142 3.97 -21.49 -10.32
CA TYR A 142 4.94 -20.70 -11.08
C TYR A 142 6.14 -21.60 -11.42
N PRO A 143 6.15 -22.24 -12.62
CA PRO A 143 7.15 -23.21 -12.99
C PRO A 143 8.58 -22.67 -12.90
N GLY A 144 9.45 -23.44 -12.26
CA GLY A 144 10.86 -23.08 -12.10
C GLY A 144 11.17 -22.08 -10.97
N ALA A 145 10.18 -21.66 -10.19
CA ALA A 145 10.41 -20.80 -9.04
C ALA A 145 11.29 -21.48 -7.99
N ARG A 146 12.34 -20.81 -7.56
CA ARG A 146 13.22 -21.27 -6.47
C ARG A 146 12.68 -20.93 -5.09
N GLN A 147 11.73 -20.02 -5.03
CA GLN A 147 11.06 -19.58 -3.81
C GLN A 147 9.55 -19.62 -3.97
N SER A 148 8.85 -19.88 -2.88
CA SER A 148 7.42 -19.72 -2.76
C SER A 148 7.12 -18.42 -2.02
N TYR A 149 6.34 -17.54 -2.63
CA TYR A 149 5.81 -16.38 -1.92
C TYR A 149 4.54 -16.79 -1.16
N ILE A 150 4.56 -16.61 0.14
CA ILE A 150 3.45 -16.91 1.05
C ILE A 150 2.86 -15.57 1.51
N MET A 151 1.53 -15.44 1.45
CA MET A 151 0.79 -14.32 2.01
C MET A 151 -0.47 -14.85 2.69
N ILE A 152 -0.61 -14.56 3.99
CA ILE A 152 -1.70 -15.03 4.85
C ILE A 152 -2.31 -13.82 5.51
N GLY A 153 -3.62 -13.65 5.40
CA GLY A 153 -4.28 -12.51 6.02
C GLY A 153 -5.75 -12.41 5.68
N ASP A 154 -6.34 -11.33 6.11
CA ASP A 154 -7.75 -11.03 5.89
C ASP A 154 -8.00 -9.53 5.95
N LYS A 155 -9.24 -9.13 5.69
CA LYS A 155 -9.72 -7.77 5.83
C LYS A 155 -9.51 -7.27 7.27
N ALA A 156 -9.12 -6.02 7.38
CA ALA A 156 -8.88 -5.34 8.66
C ALA A 156 -9.70 -4.05 8.77
N MET A 157 -9.74 -3.50 9.99
CA MET A 157 -10.46 -2.27 10.31
C MET A 157 -9.87 -1.05 9.56
N PRO A 158 -10.68 -0.02 9.26
CA PRO A 158 -10.20 1.27 8.76
C PRO A 158 -9.25 1.94 9.76
N VAL A 159 -8.35 2.79 9.28
CA VAL A 159 -7.39 3.51 10.14
C VAL A 159 -8.06 4.41 11.17
N ALA A 160 -9.28 4.88 10.91
CA ALA A 160 -10.07 5.69 11.83
C ALA A 160 -10.75 4.87 12.95
N SER A 161 -10.70 3.52 12.90
CA SER A 161 -11.20 2.69 13.98
C SER A 161 -10.38 2.88 15.26
N PRO A 162 -11.01 2.92 16.43
CA PRO A 162 -10.28 2.99 17.72
C PRO A 162 -9.39 1.76 17.95
N GLU A 163 -9.63 0.65 17.26
CA GLU A 163 -8.85 -0.59 17.36
C GLU A 163 -7.62 -0.59 16.43
N ALA A 164 -7.54 0.34 15.48
CA ALA A 164 -6.46 0.34 14.48
C ALA A 164 -5.07 0.54 15.12
N TYR A 165 -4.92 1.51 16.02
CA TYR A 165 -3.65 1.73 16.71
C TYR A 165 -3.28 0.59 17.66
N PRO A 166 -4.16 0.10 18.54
CA PRO A 166 -3.89 -1.13 19.32
C PRO A 166 -3.47 -2.32 18.46
N ALA A 167 -4.09 -2.55 17.32
CA ALA A 167 -3.71 -3.63 16.40
C ALA A 167 -2.27 -3.47 15.87
N VAL A 168 -1.86 -2.25 15.52
CA VAL A 168 -0.46 -1.96 15.10
C VAL A 168 0.51 -2.23 16.24
N VAL A 169 0.18 -1.84 17.47
CA VAL A 169 1.01 -2.10 18.66
C VAL A 169 1.17 -3.61 18.91
N VAL A 170 0.07 -4.36 18.84
CA VAL A 170 0.12 -5.82 19.00
C VAL A 170 0.94 -6.46 17.87
N ASN A 171 0.81 -5.99 16.65
CA ASN A 171 1.54 -6.52 15.49
C ASN A 171 3.06 -6.28 15.56
N ASP A 172 3.54 -5.34 16.36
CA ASP A 172 4.97 -5.03 16.44
C ASP A 172 5.81 -6.27 16.77
N LYS A 173 5.42 -7.01 17.80
CA LYS A 173 6.09 -8.25 18.21
C LYS A 173 5.78 -9.45 17.32
N LEU A 174 4.66 -9.43 16.62
CA LEU A 174 4.32 -10.50 15.68
C LEU A 174 5.21 -10.47 14.43
N GLY A 175 5.29 -9.32 13.74
CA GLY A 175 5.95 -9.30 12.44
C GLY A 175 6.34 -7.93 11.90
N ALA A 176 6.33 -6.84 12.69
CA ALA A 176 6.62 -5.51 12.14
C ALA A 176 8.11 -5.23 11.92
N SER A 177 9.02 -6.00 12.54
CA SER A 177 10.45 -5.72 12.53
C SER A 177 11.31 -6.99 12.48
N SER A 178 12.62 -6.83 12.34
CA SER A 178 13.60 -7.92 12.42
C SER A 178 13.81 -8.50 13.83
N GLY A 179 13.13 -7.95 14.85
CA GLY A 179 13.07 -8.51 16.22
C GLY A 179 11.71 -9.12 16.55
N SER A 180 10.91 -9.43 15.53
CA SER A 180 9.59 -10.00 15.68
C SER A 180 9.58 -11.52 15.64
N LEU A 181 8.53 -12.13 16.16
CA LEU A 181 8.38 -13.58 16.27
C LEU A 181 8.43 -14.29 14.92
N LEU A 182 7.79 -13.74 13.88
CA LEU A 182 7.85 -14.28 12.52
C LEU A 182 9.27 -14.29 11.98
N PHE A 183 10.01 -13.19 12.16
CA PHE A 183 11.39 -13.12 11.71
C PHE A 183 12.29 -14.08 12.49
N ASP A 184 12.20 -14.10 13.82
CA ASP A 184 13.02 -14.96 14.68
C ASP A 184 12.83 -16.44 14.34
N ILE A 185 11.58 -16.88 14.17
CA ILE A 185 11.30 -18.30 13.90
C ILE A 185 11.67 -18.67 12.47
N LEU A 186 11.15 -17.98 11.46
CA LEU A 186 11.37 -18.41 10.07
C LEU A 186 12.78 -18.09 9.57
N ARG A 187 13.37 -16.96 10.01
CA ARG A 187 14.69 -16.53 9.55
C ARG A 187 15.81 -17.06 10.46
N LEU A 188 15.78 -16.72 11.76
CA LEU A 188 16.93 -16.99 12.64
C LEU A 188 16.96 -18.46 13.07
N LYS A 189 15.84 -19.02 13.45
CA LYS A 189 15.77 -20.40 13.95
C LYS A 189 15.82 -21.44 12.85
N HIS A 190 15.07 -21.24 11.76
CA HIS A 190 14.92 -22.24 10.69
C HIS A 190 15.70 -21.93 9.41
N GLY A 191 16.07 -20.68 9.14
CA GLY A 191 16.81 -20.31 7.93
C GLY A 191 16.02 -20.44 6.63
N TYR A 192 14.68 -20.50 6.68
CA TYR A 192 13.80 -20.76 5.53
C TYR A 192 13.65 -19.55 4.60
N THR A 193 13.94 -18.35 5.10
CA THR A 193 13.74 -17.09 4.40
C THR A 193 14.80 -16.06 4.76
N TYR A 194 14.88 -14.98 4.01
CA TYR A 194 15.60 -13.76 4.38
C TYR A 194 14.80 -12.83 5.30
N GLY A 195 13.46 -13.03 5.40
CA GLY A 195 12.61 -12.31 6.32
C GLY A 195 11.16 -12.72 6.22
N ALA A 196 10.47 -12.70 7.35
CA ALA A 196 9.03 -12.92 7.46
C ALA A 196 8.44 -11.80 8.29
N TYR A 197 7.41 -11.15 7.77
CA TYR A 197 6.85 -9.93 8.34
C TYR A 197 5.33 -9.94 8.31
N SER A 198 4.72 -9.14 9.18
CA SER A 198 3.29 -8.85 9.13
C SER A 198 3.02 -7.35 9.26
N SER A 199 1.93 -6.91 8.65
CA SER A 199 1.52 -5.50 8.69
C SER A 199 0.04 -5.35 8.45
N PHE A 200 -0.52 -4.24 8.98
CA PHE A 200 -1.80 -3.71 8.54
C PHE A 200 -1.57 -2.64 7.47
N THR A 201 -2.37 -2.64 6.42
CA THR A 201 -2.43 -1.48 5.52
C THR A 201 -3.10 -0.31 6.24
N GLN A 202 -2.79 0.92 5.84
CA GLN A 202 -3.28 2.13 6.50
C GLN A 202 -4.16 2.96 5.55
N GLY A 203 -5.12 2.32 4.91
CA GLY A 203 -6.11 2.98 4.07
C GLY A 203 -7.22 3.65 4.89
N ILE A 204 -7.76 4.74 4.35
CA ILE A 204 -8.83 5.49 5.01
C ILE A 204 -10.13 4.67 5.06
N TYR A 205 -10.39 3.86 4.04
CA TYR A 205 -11.68 3.16 3.89
C TYR A 205 -11.62 1.70 4.30
N ASN A 206 -10.71 0.94 3.69
CA ASN A 206 -10.59 -0.50 3.88
C ASN A 206 -9.14 -0.90 3.97
N ASN A 207 -8.87 -1.83 4.85
CA ASN A 207 -7.54 -2.34 5.11
C ASN A 207 -7.52 -3.86 5.12
N TYR A 208 -6.33 -4.41 5.07
CA TYR A 208 -6.08 -5.80 5.36
C TYR A 208 -4.89 -5.95 6.30
N PHE A 209 -4.90 -7.02 7.04
CA PHE A 209 -3.72 -7.59 7.70
C PHE A 209 -3.10 -8.62 6.77
N ALA A 210 -1.77 -8.64 6.68
CA ALA A 210 -1.07 -9.73 6.00
C ALA A 210 0.25 -10.06 6.69
N ALA A 211 0.44 -11.36 6.92
CA ALA A 211 1.73 -11.96 7.22
C ALA A 211 2.30 -12.55 5.91
N ARG A 212 3.58 -12.29 5.61
CA ARG A 212 4.18 -12.62 4.32
C ARG A 212 5.64 -13.00 4.41
N SER A 213 6.08 -13.86 3.50
CA SER A 213 7.49 -14.23 3.34
C SER A 213 7.73 -14.84 1.96
N SER A 214 8.95 -14.68 1.44
CA SER A 214 9.48 -15.52 0.36
C SER A 214 10.36 -16.57 0.99
N VAL A 215 9.96 -17.83 0.91
CA VAL A 215 10.66 -18.97 1.49
C VAL A 215 11.26 -19.85 0.40
N GLN A 216 12.28 -20.64 0.71
CA GLN A 216 12.77 -21.65 -0.24
C GLN A 216 11.64 -22.59 -0.64
N ALA A 217 11.51 -22.93 -1.93
CA ALA A 217 10.41 -23.76 -2.43
C ALA A 217 10.34 -25.15 -1.77
N THR A 218 11.49 -25.69 -1.38
CA THR A 218 11.60 -27.00 -0.72
C THR A 218 11.03 -27.05 0.71
N VAL A 219 10.82 -25.90 1.35
CA VAL A 219 10.30 -25.80 2.73
C VAL A 219 8.98 -25.03 2.82
N THR A 220 8.24 -24.95 1.72
CA THR A 220 6.96 -24.24 1.65
C THR A 220 5.94 -24.80 2.64
N LYS A 221 5.80 -26.13 2.71
CA LYS A 221 4.84 -26.80 3.61
C LYS A 221 5.18 -26.53 5.08
N GLU A 222 6.44 -26.68 5.43
CA GLU A 222 6.96 -26.42 6.78
C GLU A 222 6.77 -24.96 7.18
N SER A 223 7.03 -24.05 6.25
CA SER A 223 6.81 -22.62 6.48
C SER A 223 5.34 -22.28 6.71
N LEU A 224 4.43 -22.85 5.93
CA LEU A 224 2.98 -22.70 6.13
C LEU A 224 2.52 -23.21 7.49
N ALA A 225 3.07 -24.36 7.94
CA ALA A 225 2.78 -24.88 9.26
C ALA A 225 3.26 -23.94 10.36
N LEU A 226 4.47 -23.39 10.25
CA LEU A 226 4.99 -22.40 11.19
C LEU A 226 4.13 -21.12 11.22
N PHE A 227 3.76 -20.57 10.06
CA PHE A 227 2.85 -19.42 10.00
C PHE A 227 1.53 -19.69 10.73
N ARG A 228 0.89 -20.83 10.45
CA ARG A 228 -0.35 -21.24 11.12
C ARG A 228 -0.17 -21.28 12.63
N ASP A 229 0.87 -21.95 13.10
CA ASP A 229 1.10 -22.17 14.53
C ASP A 229 1.41 -20.84 15.25
N ILE A 230 2.23 -20.00 14.65
CA ILE A 230 2.54 -18.66 15.18
C ILE A 230 1.28 -17.79 15.21
N LEU A 231 0.55 -17.67 14.11
CA LEU A 231 -0.62 -16.79 14.04
C LEU A 231 -1.75 -17.26 14.97
N SER A 232 -1.97 -18.56 15.09
CA SER A 232 -3.01 -19.09 15.99
C SER A 232 -2.62 -19.02 17.47
N GLY A 233 -1.33 -19.15 17.81
CA GLY A 233 -0.83 -19.10 19.18
C GLY A 233 -0.57 -17.68 19.72
N TYR A 234 -0.35 -16.72 18.85
CA TYR A 234 0.16 -15.39 19.21
C TYR A 234 -0.67 -14.65 20.27
N GLY A 235 -1.99 -14.75 20.19
CA GLY A 235 -2.86 -14.07 21.16
C GLY A 235 -2.66 -14.54 22.62
N ALA A 236 -2.31 -15.82 22.81
CA ALA A 236 -2.00 -16.37 24.11
C ALA A 236 -0.56 -16.05 24.59
N GLU A 237 0.34 -15.80 23.65
CA GLU A 237 1.75 -15.48 23.92
C GLU A 237 1.99 -13.99 24.14
N PHE A 238 1.07 -13.11 23.72
CA PHE A 238 1.22 -11.67 23.86
C PHE A 238 1.17 -11.24 25.33
N SER A 239 2.32 -10.88 25.87
CA SER A 239 2.51 -10.59 27.30
C SER A 239 2.58 -9.10 27.60
N GLN A 240 2.46 -8.73 28.89
CA GLN A 240 2.73 -7.36 29.34
C GLN A 240 4.16 -6.92 29.02
N GLU A 241 5.13 -7.84 29.08
CA GLU A 241 6.52 -7.55 28.71
C GLU A 241 6.63 -7.14 27.22
N TYR A 242 5.92 -7.82 26.30
CA TYR A 242 5.88 -7.45 24.89
C TYR A 242 5.29 -6.05 24.70
N LEU A 243 4.19 -5.73 25.39
CA LEU A 243 3.58 -4.41 25.35
C LEU A 243 4.55 -3.31 25.80
N ASP A 244 5.28 -3.52 26.90
CA ASP A 244 6.23 -2.55 27.46
C ASP A 244 7.45 -2.35 26.53
N GLN A 245 7.94 -3.42 25.91
CA GLN A 245 9.00 -3.35 24.92
C GLN A 245 8.57 -2.57 23.67
N THR A 246 7.39 -2.89 23.10
CA THR A 246 6.81 -2.18 21.95
C THR A 246 6.58 -0.70 22.26
N ARG A 247 5.98 -0.39 23.42
CA ARG A 247 5.80 0.99 23.87
C ARG A 247 7.11 1.76 23.91
N THR A 248 8.16 1.13 24.46
CA THR A 248 9.50 1.75 24.54
C THR A 248 10.09 1.98 23.15
N ALA A 249 9.91 1.04 22.21
CA ALA A 249 10.39 1.17 20.84
C ALA A 249 9.68 2.30 20.08
N LEU A 250 8.35 2.35 20.16
CA LEU A 250 7.53 3.37 19.48
C LEU A 250 7.76 4.80 20.03
N LEU A 251 8.12 4.97 21.29
CA LEU A 251 8.43 6.28 21.87
C LEU A 251 9.83 6.80 21.50
N ARG A 252 10.68 5.97 20.90
CA ARG A 252 12.04 6.36 20.46
C ARG A 252 12.11 6.77 18.99
N THR A 253 11.05 6.50 18.22
CA THR A 253 10.91 6.90 16.79
C THR A 253 10.20 8.24 16.67
#